data_85b407f2607663859f65c6ce5a8194fe
#
_entry.id   85b407f2607663859f65c6ce5a8194fe
#
_cell.length_a   1.000
_cell.length_b   1.000
_cell.length_c   1.000
_cell.angle_alpha   90.00
_cell.angle_beta   90.00
_cell.angle_gamma   90.00
#
_symmetry.space_group_name_H-M   'P 1'
#
loop_
_entity.id
_entity.type
_entity.pdbx_description
1 polymer ?
#
loop_
_entity_poly.entity_id
_entity_poly.type
_entity_poly.pdbx_seq_one_letter_code
_entity_poly.pdbx_strand_id
1 'polypeptide(L)'
;FVFLIDVSGSMDKPNRLPLVQAAFKLLIKNLRANDSVAIVTYGGGVDVMLPSINCSISNVNKINNIIDSLYAVGDTPGEGAIKMAYSIAKKSFIKNGNNRVILATDGDFNVGQASEKELEEMIGLQKSHGIYLTCLGVGMGNYKDSKLEALAKKGNGNFAYLDNIKEAEKVLVQEFTKTMFTVAKDAYVSINFNKNCIDNYRLIGYDNKKDALADSHNILEGGEVGSGHSNITVFEISKLNKPNFDSLVGEVKLFYKVDDNREVIQNYSINKNNIIGIDSANQKYKLAACIAWFGSLLKSSKHTKSSSFEDLLLLLTNAINKDNYAEVEFLEIVKKAANIYEPLTNKKKKKKRGI
;
A
#
# COMPACT_ATOMS: atom_id res chain seq x y z
N PHE A 1 -15.14 8.75 11.12
CA PHE A 1 -15.05 7.57 10.27
C PHE A 1 -16.44 7.03 9.96
N VAL A 2 -16.70 6.65 8.71
CA VAL A 2 -17.91 5.91 8.35
C VAL A 2 -17.49 4.54 7.85
N PHE A 3 -17.83 3.49 8.61
CA PHE A 3 -17.61 2.12 8.19
C PHE A 3 -18.74 1.73 7.25
N LEU A 4 -18.41 1.43 6.00
CA LEU A 4 -19.31 0.90 4.99
C LEU A 4 -18.99 -0.58 4.81
N ILE A 5 -19.87 -1.44 5.31
CA ILE A 5 -19.62 -2.88 5.44
C ILE A 5 -20.53 -3.64 4.51
N ASP A 6 -19.93 -4.44 3.65
CA ASP A 6 -20.61 -5.45 2.89
C ASP A 6 -21.11 -6.56 3.82
N VAL A 7 -22.40 -6.79 3.81
CA VAL A 7 -23.04 -7.91 4.51
C VAL A 7 -23.83 -8.79 3.53
N SER A 8 -23.50 -8.76 2.23
CA SER A 8 -24.09 -9.65 1.24
C SER A 8 -23.86 -11.13 1.57
N GLY A 9 -24.65 -12.02 1.00
CA GLY A 9 -24.57 -13.46 1.27
C GLY A 9 -23.19 -14.06 1.00
N SER A 10 -22.43 -13.50 0.05
CA SER A 10 -21.05 -13.92 -0.22
C SER A 10 -20.12 -13.72 0.97
N MET A 11 -20.41 -12.74 1.84
CA MET A 11 -19.62 -12.41 3.03
C MET A 11 -19.75 -13.45 4.16
N ASP A 12 -20.62 -14.46 4.04
CA ASP A 12 -20.82 -15.52 5.02
C ASP A 12 -19.68 -16.56 4.97
N LYS A 13 -18.46 -16.13 5.28
CA LYS A 13 -17.26 -16.99 5.40
C LYS A 13 -16.35 -16.48 6.49
N PRO A 14 -15.60 -17.37 7.19
CA PRO A 14 -14.74 -16.99 8.32
C PRO A 14 -13.69 -15.92 7.98
N ASN A 15 -13.20 -15.92 6.75
CA ASN A 15 -12.20 -14.95 6.24
C ASN A 15 -12.82 -13.73 5.54
N ARG A 16 -14.13 -13.45 5.76
CA ARG A 16 -14.86 -12.30 5.22
C ARG A 16 -15.52 -11.50 6.33
N LEU A 17 -16.83 -11.55 6.52
CA LEU A 17 -17.52 -10.74 7.52
C LEU A 17 -16.96 -10.93 8.95
N PRO A 18 -16.72 -12.14 9.46
CA PRO A 18 -16.10 -12.31 10.79
C PRO A 18 -14.70 -11.66 10.90
N LEU A 19 -13.91 -11.72 9.85
CA LEU A 19 -12.60 -11.04 9.81
C LEU A 19 -12.76 -9.51 9.84
N VAL A 20 -13.72 -8.96 9.06
CA VAL A 20 -14.04 -7.52 9.05
C VAL A 20 -14.51 -7.05 10.42
N GLN A 21 -15.39 -7.81 11.08
CA GLN A 21 -15.84 -7.51 12.45
C GLN A 21 -14.67 -7.44 13.43
N ALA A 22 -13.78 -8.44 13.41
CA ALA A 22 -12.59 -8.45 14.26
C ALA A 22 -11.65 -7.28 13.93
N ALA A 23 -11.43 -7.00 12.65
CA ALA A 23 -10.59 -5.90 12.15
C ALA A 23 -11.11 -4.53 12.60
N PHE A 24 -12.40 -4.26 12.48
CA PHE A 24 -12.98 -2.99 12.94
C PHE A 24 -12.95 -2.84 14.46
N LYS A 25 -13.14 -3.92 15.23
CA LYS A 25 -12.95 -3.86 16.68
C LYS A 25 -11.51 -3.55 17.09
N LEU A 26 -10.51 -4.03 16.35
CA LEU A 26 -9.11 -3.62 16.53
C LEU A 26 -8.93 -2.12 16.24
N LEU A 27 -9.52 -1.62 15.17
CA LEU A 27 -9.47 -0.19 14.85
C LEU A 27 -10.12 0.67 15.94
N ILE A 28 -11.33 0.32 16.40
CA ILE A 28 -12.05 1.04 17.46
C ILE A 28 -11.22 1.18 18.74
N LYS A 29 -10.47 0.15 19.11
CA LYS A 29 -9.54 0.20 20.25
C LYS A 29 -8.47 1.28 20.15
N ASN A 30 -8.12 1.68 18.94
CA ASN A 30 -7.06 2.64 18.65
C ASN A 30 -7.58 4.04 18.34
N LEU A 31 -8.89 4.24 18.27
CA LEU A 31 -9.51 5.54 18.11
C LEU A 31 -9.53 6.29 19.45
N ARG A 32 -9.45 7.62 19.35
CA ARG A 32 -9.53 8.50 20.52
C ARG A 32 -11.00 8.78 20.89
N ALA A 33 -11.23 9.16 22.12
CA ALA A 33 -12.56 9.49 22.61
C ALA A 33 -13.28 10.58 21.76
N ASN A 34 -12.51 11.47 21.14
CA ASN A 34 -13.04 12.55 20.28
C ASN A 34 -13.23 12.13 18.82
N ASP A 35 -12.73 10.97 18.43
CA ASP A 35 -13.00 10.41 17.09
C ASP A 35 -14.43 9.91 17.07
N SER A 36 -15.11 10.01 15.92
CA SER A 36 -16.50 9.57 15.76
C SER A 36 -16.61 8.49 14.70
N VAL A 37 -17.52 7.54 14.95
CA VAL A 37 -17.77 6.41 14.07
C VAL A 37 -19.25 6.31 13.73
N ALA A 38 -19.56 6.05 12.46
CA ALA A 38 -20.84 5.60 11.97
C ALA A 38 -20.70 4.26 11.27
N ILE A 39 -21.75 3.44 11.24
CA ILE A 39 -21.76 2.15 10.56
C ILE A 39 -22.93 2.10 9.57
N VAL A 40 -22.60 1.86 8.33
CA VAL A 40 -23.54 1.61 7.22
C VAL A 40 -23.29 0.24 6.68
N THR A 41 -24.34 -0.53 6.45
CA THR A 41 -24.26 -1.86 5.84
C THR A 41 -25.02 -1.89 4.52
N TYR A 42 -24.66 -2.82 3.65
CA TYR A 42 -25.41 -3.16 2.46
C TYR A 42 -25.33 -4.68 2.20
N GLY A 43 -26.41 -5.23 1.65
CA GLY A 43 -26.59 -6.66 1.43
C GLY A 43 -28.07 -6.95 1.19
N GLY A 44 -28.91 -7.00 2.23
CA GLY A 44 -30.38 -7.09 2.11
C GLY A 44 -31.06 -5.74 1.83
N GLY A 45 -30.33 -4.65 1.93
CA GLY A 45 -30.73 -3.27 1.76
C GLY A 45 -29.56 -2.36 2.10
N VAL A 46 -29.79 -1.05 2.21
CA VAL A 46 -28.82 -0.09 2.72
C VAL A 46 -29.31 0.41 4.08
N ASP A 47 -28.59 0.04 5.14
CA ASP A 47 -28.99 0.32 6.50
C ASP A 47 -27.95 1.15 7.26
N VAL A 48 -28.41 2.11 8.04
CA VAL A 48 -27.58 2.85 8.98
C VAL A 48 -27.67 2.16 10.34
N MET A 49 -26.79 1.19 10.56
CA MET A 49 -26.73 0.40 11.81
C MET A 49 -26.33 1.25 13.01
N LEU A 50 -25.52 2.27 12.79
CA LEU A 50 -25.07 3.20 13.81
C LEU A 50 -24.93 4.60 13.20
N PRO A 51 -25.76 5.58 13.63
CA PRO A 51 -25.49 6.99 13.38
C PRO A 51 -24.16 7.42 13.99
N SER A 52 -23.56 8.51 13.48
CA SER A 52 -22.27 8.99 13.98
C SER A 52 -22.29 9.27 15.48
N ILE A 53 -21.48 8.54 16.23
CA ILE A 53 -21.26 8.76 17.68
C ILE A 53 -19.76 8.80 17.98
N ASN A 54 -19.36 9.47 19.05
CA ASN A 54 -17.97 9.52 19.48
C ASN A 54 -17.51 8.17 20.07
N CYS A 55 -16.18 7.94 20.05
CA CYS A 55 -15.54 6.74 20.58
C CYS A 55 -15.18 6.86 22.08
N SER A 56 -16.06 7.54 22.87
CA SER A 56 -15.90 7.55 24.33
C SER A 56 -16.00 6.15 24.92
N ILE A 57 -15.43 5.94 26.08
CA ILE A 57 -15.42 4.62 26.78
C ILE A 57 -16.84 4.05 26.90
N SER A 58 -17.84 4.90 27.17
CA SER A 58 -19.25 4.50 27.26
C SER A 58 -19.84 4.01 25.92
N ASN A 59 -19.35 4.53 24.80
CA ASN A 59 -19.87 4.21 23.48
C ASN A 59 -19.15 3.03 22.80
N VAL A 60 -17.90 2.75 23.17
CA VAL A 60 -17.09 1.66 22.56
C VAL A 60 -17.82 0.32 22.65
N ASN A 61 -18.42 -0.01 23.80
CA ASN A 61 -19.19 -1.25 23.96
C ASN A 61 -20.42 -1.28 23.03
N LYS A 62 -21.13 -0.15 22.88
CA LYS A 62 -22.25 -0.05 21.95
C LYS A 62 -21.81 -0.26 20.51
N ILE A 63 -20.70 0.37 20.10
CA ILE A 63 -20.15 0.22 18.76
C ILE A 63 -19.77 -1.24 18.50
N ASN A 64 -19.06 -1.87 19.44
CA ASN A 64 -18.64 -3.28 19.32
C ASN A 64 -19.84 -4.23 19.25
N ASN A 65 -20.87 -4.02 20.07
CA ASN A 65 -22.08 -4.85 20.05
C ASN A 65 -22.81 -4.77 18.69
N ILE A 66 -22.84 -3.60 18.06
CA ILE A 66 -23.41 -3.43 16.73
C ILE A 66 -22.53 -4.16 15.69
N ILE A 67 -21.22 -4.03 15.76
CA ILE A 67 -20.32 -4.78 14.87
C ILE A 67 -20.54 -6.30 15.04
N ASP A 68 -20.64 -6.79 16.26
CA ASP A 68 -20.87 -8.22 16.54
C ASP A 68 -22.25 -8.72 16.09
N SER A 69 -23.24 -7.84 16.00
CA SER A 69 -24.60 -8.19 15.54
C SER A 69 -24.75 -8.28 14.02
N LEU A 70 -23.72 -7.91 13.24
CA LEU A 70 -23.78 -7.97 11.79
C LEU A 70 -23.77 -9.44 11.31
N TYR A 71 -24.62 -9.74 10.37
CA TYR A 71 -24.69 -11.05 9.72
C TYR A 71 -24.88 -10.92 8.22
N ALA A 72 -24.41 -11.90 7.48
CA ALA A 72 -24.46 -11.88 6.03
C ALA A 72 -25.88 -12.18 5.53
N VAL A 73 -26.41 -11.32 4.64
CA VAL A 73 -27.76 -11.45 4.07
C VAL A 73 -27.91 -10.67 2.77
N GLY A 74 -28.65 -11.25 1.83
CA GLY A 74 -29.08 -10.55 0.61
C GLY A 74 -28.00 -10.34 -0.46
N ASP A 75 -28.35 -9.49 -1.43
CA ASP A 75 -27.54 -9.20 -2.62
C ASP A 75 -27.90 -7.80 -3.15
N THR A 76 -27.49 -6.77 -2.45
CA THR A 76 -27.83 -5.38 -2.78
C THR A 76 -26.64 -4.65 -3.40
N PRO A 77 -26.85 -3.90 -4.49
CA PRO A 77 -25.80 -3.07 -5.09
C PRO A 77 -25.22 -2.02 -4.13
N GLY A 78 -23.90 -1.88 -4.13
CA GLY A 78 -23.17 -0.99 -3.23
C GLY A 78 -23.31 0.51 -3.54
N GLU A 79 -23.86 0.90 -4.71
CA GLU A 79 -23.98 2.31 -5.13
C GLU A 79 -24.76 3.17 -4.14
N GLY A 80 -25.94 2.72 -3.73
CA GLY A 80 -26.75 3.43 -2.75
C GLY A 80 -26.05 3.54 -1.40
N ALA A 81 -25.31 2.51 -1.02
CA ALA A 81 -24.61 2.44 0.24
C ALA A 81 -23.43 3.42 0.32
N ILE A 82 -22.63 3.54 -0.74
CA ILE A 82 -21.51 4.49 -0.76
C ILE A 82 -22.01 5.94 -0.75
N LYS A 83 -23.12 6.24 -1.45
CA LYS A 83 -23.77 7.54 -1.42
C LYS A 83 -24.27 7.87 0.00
N MET A 84 -24.88 6.89 0.67
CA MET A 84 -25.32 7.03 2.05
C MET A 84 -24.14 7.27 3.01
N ALA A 85 -23.08 6.48 2.88
CA ALA A 85 -21.87 6.65 3.70
C ALA A 85 -21.26 8.04 3.55
N TYR A 86 -21.12 8.56 2.34
CA TYR A 86 -20.65 9.92 2.12
C TYR A 86 -21.62 11.00 2.66
N SER A 87 -22.94 10.78 2.57
CA SER A 87 -23.92 11.69 3.16
C SER A 87 -23.74 11.80 4.67
N ILE A 88 -23.51 10.66 5.36
CA ILE A 88 -23.25 10.63 6.79
C ILE A 88 -21.91 11.28 7.10
N ALA A 89 -20.85 10.98 6.35
CA ALA A 89 -19.54 11.59 6.54
C ALA A 89 -19.60 13.12 6.39
N LYS A 90 -20.39 13.63 5.44
CA LYS A 90 -20.62 15.06 5.25
C LYS A 90 -21.37 15.70 6.41
N LYS A 91 -22.40 15.03 6.94
CA LYS A 91 -23.19 15.53 8.09
C LYS A 91 -22.37 15.59 9.38
N SER A 92 -21.44 14.64 9.55
CA SER A 92 -20.57 14.54 10.73
C SER A 92 -19.13 15.03 10.46
N PHE A 93 -18.95 15.89 9.45
CA PHE A 93 -17.65 16.40 9.05
C PHE A 93 -16.98 17.19 10.17
N ILE A 94 -15.75 16.83 10.49
CA ILE A 94 -14.92 17.51 11.49
C ILE A 94 -13.89 18.36 10.75
N LYS A 95 -13.99 19.68 10.87
CA LYS A 95 -13.02 20.61 10.28
C LYS A 95 -11.62 20.34 10.85
N ASN A 96 -10.63 20.25 9.98
CA ASN A 96 -9.24 19.88 10.32
C ASN A 96 -9.09 18.47 10.89
N GLY A 97 -10.12 17.64 10.80
CA GLY A 97 -10.08 16.22 11.13
C GLY A 97 -9.83 15.35 9.91
N ASN A 98 -9.59 14.07 10.13
CA ASN A 98 -9.54 13.07 9.07
C ASN A 98 -10.94 12.48 8.85
N ASN A 99 -11.65 12.98 7.86
CA ASN A 99 -12.97 12.50 7.50
C ASN A 99 -12.84 11.42 6.42
N ARG A 100 -13.32 10.21 6.72
CA ARG A 100 -13.05 9.06 5.86
C ARG A 100 -14.17 8.04 5.86
N VAL A 101 -14.51 7.54 4.66
CA VAL A 101 -15.28 6.33 4.48
C VAL A 101 -14.31 5.15 4.39
N ILE A 102 -14.58 4.07 5.13
CA ILE A 102 -13.79 2.82 5.08
C ILE A 102 -14.73 1.72 4.58
N LEU A 103 -14.57 1.37 3.32
CA LEU A 103 -15.34 0.31 2.65
C LEU A 103 -14.66 -1.03 2.91
N ALA A 104 -15.42 -2.01 3.40
CA ALA A 104 -14.97 -3.40 3.53
C ALA A 104 -15.89 -4.33 2.73
N THR A 105 -15.34 -5.08 1.78
CA THR A 105 -16.06 -5.96 0.84
C THR A 105 -15.19 -7.12 0.38
N ASP A 106 -15.79 -8.18 -0.12
CA ASP A 106 -15.09 -9.31 -0.74
C ASP A 106 -14.75 -9.09 -2.23
N GLY A 107 -14.88 -7.86 -2.70
CA GLY A 107 -14.56 -7.44 -4.08
C GLY A 107 -15.77 -7.49 -5.03
N ASP A 108 -16.90 -8.04 -4.63
CA ASP A 108 -18.13 -8.03 -5.43
C ASP A 108 -18.92 -6.72 -5.24
N PHE A 109 -18.18 -5.61 -5.19
CA PHE A 109 -18.77 -4.28 -5.09
C PHE A 109 -19.49 -3.94 -6.40
N ASN A 110 -20.75 -4.37 -6.48
CA ASN A 110 -21.60 -4.11 -7.62
C ASN A 110 -22.16 -2.69 -7.54
N VAL A 111 -21.89 -1.88 -8.54
CA VAL A 111 -22.26 -0.43 -8.58
C VAL A 111 -23.69 -0.21 -9.06
N GLY A 112 -24.45 -1.27 -9.33
CA GLY A 112 -25.81 -1.11 -9.84
C GLY A 112 -25.86 -0.52 -11.25
N GLN A 113 -26.70 0.50 -11.44
CA GLN A 113 -26.92 1.16 -12.72
C GLN A 113 -25.94 2.29 -13.03
N ALA A 114 -25.20 2.79 -12.02
CA ALA A 114 -24.20 3.85 -12.25
C ALA A 114 -22.99 3.30 -13.00
N SER A 115 -22.49 4.08 -13.95
CA SER A 115 -21.24 3.75 -14.60
C SER A 115 -20.08 3.86 -13.62
N GLU A 116 -19.02 3.07 -13.80
CA GLU A 116 -17.80 3.17 -13.00
C GLU A 116 -17.24 4.60 -13.00
N LYS A 117 -17.38 5.29 -14.12
CA LYS A 117 -16.96 6.68 -14.30
C LYS A 117 -17.75 7.64 -13.39
N GLU A 118 -19.07 7.50 -13.29
CA GLU A 118 -19.90 8.33 -12.40
C GLU A 118 -19.54 8.11 -10.94
N LEU A 119 -19.26 6.87 -10.54
CA LEU A 119 -18.78 6.56 -9.19
C LEU A 119 -17.43 7.21 -8.91
N GLU A 120 -16.49 7.11 -9.83
CA GLU A 120 -15.17 7.75 -9.70
C GLU A 120 -15.27 9.28 -9.62
N GLU A 121 -16.13 9.89 -10.43
CA GLU A 121 -16.38 11.34 -10.41
C GLU A 121 -16.98 11.78 -9.07
N MET A 122 -17.95 11.02 -8.55
CA MET A 122 -18.52 11.27 -7.23
C MET A 122 -17.48 11.17 -6.13
N ILE A 123 -16.65 10.11 -6.11
CA ILE A 123 -15.58 9.93 -5.13
C ILE A 123 -14.57 11.08 -5.23
N GLY A 124 -14.18 11.48 -6.43
CA GLY A 124 -13.28 12.61 -6.66
C GLY A 124 -13.83 13.93 -6.13
N LEU A 125 -15.13 14.15 -6.28
CA LEU A 125 -15.81 15.30 -5.70
C LEU A 125 -15.79 15.29 -4.17
N GLN A 126 -16.00 14.13 -3.54
CA GLN A 126 -15.94 14.03 -2.07
C GLN A 126 -14.52 14.22 -1.55
N LYS A 127 -13.51 13.73 -2.27
CA LYS A 127 -12.09 14.01 -1.99
C LYS A 127 -11.84 15.53 -1.94
N SER A 128 -12.32 16.29 -2.91
CA SER A 128 -12.14 17.75 -2.93
C SER A 128 -12.81 18.46 -1.74
N HIS A 129 -13.82 17.84 -1.13
CA HIS A 129 -14.45 18.30 0.11
C HIS A 129 -13.75 17.79 1.39
N GLY A 130 -12.61 17.09 1.26
CA GLY A 130 -11.85 16.57 2.40
C GLY A 130 -12.41 15.28 3.02
N ILE A 131 -13.24 14.52 2.26
CA ILE A 131 -13.75 13.21 2.70
C ILE A 131 -13.09 12.13 1.82
N TYR A 132 -12.26 11.31 2.44
CA TYR A 132 -11.44 10.31 1.77
C TYR A 132 -12.09 8.92 1.76
N LEU A 133 -11.59 8.01 0.89
CA LEU A 133 -12.07 6.64 0.78
C LEU A 133 -10.90 5.66 0.96
N THR A 134 -11.00 4.78 1.95
CA THR A 134 -10.14 3.60 2.09
C THR A 134 -10.95 2.36 1.76
N CYS A 135 -10.36 1.43 1.01
CA CYS A 135 -10.99 0.16 0.66
C CYS A 135 -10.23 -1.01 1.30
N LEU A 136 -10.96 -1.91 1.93
CA LEU A 136 -10.47 -3.14 2.54
C LEU A 136 -11.10 -4.32 1.79
N GLY A 137 -10.28 -5.06 1.05
CA GLY A 137 -10.69 -6.30 0.39
C GLY A 137 -10.55 -7.49 1.36
N VAL A 138 -11.49 -8.42 1.35
CA VAL A 138 -11.45 -9.66 2.14
C VAL A 138 -11.83 -10.88 1.29
N GLY A 139 -11.46 -12.11 1.72
CA GLY A 139 -11.82 -13.34 1.03
C GLY A 139 -10.89 -13.71 -0.13
N MET A 140 -10.47 -14.97 -0.26
CA MET A 140 -9.54 -15.42 -1.30
C MET A 140 -10.20 -15.56 -2.67
N GLY A 141 -9.49 -15.18 -3.73
CA GLY A 141 -9.77 -15.54 -5.12
C GLY A 141 -10.53 -14.52 -5.98
N ASN A 142 -10.73 -13.30 -5.53
CA ASN A 142 -11.41 -12.26 -6.31
C ASN A 142 -10.45 -11.41 -7.14
N TYR A 143 -10.53 -11.52 -8.47
CA TYR A 143 -9.78 -10.71 -9.46
C TYR A 143 -10.22 -9.23 -9.53
N LYS A 144 -11.08 -8.75 -8.62
CA LYS A 144 -11.63 -7.39 -8.65
C LYS A 144 -10.89 -6.38 -7.77
N ASP A 145 -9.76 -6.76 -7.19
CA ASP A 145 -8.92 -5.88 -6.35
C ASP A 145 -8.50 -4.60 -7.06
N SER A 146 -8.25 -4.68 -8.38
CA SER A 146 -7.91 -3.52 -9.20
C SER A 146 -8.96 -2.42 -9.20
N LYS A 147 -10.25 -2.79 -9.08
CA LYS A 147 -11.36 -1.82 -8.97
C LYS A 147 -11.34 -1.10 -7.64
N LEU A 148 -11.23 -1.84 -6.54
CA LEU A 148 -11.15 -1.26 -5.19
C LEU A 148 -9.91 -0.38 -5.02
N GLU A 149 -8.77 -0.80 -5.59
CA GLU A 149 -7.55 0.00 -5.61
C GLU A 149 -7.76 1.32 -6.39
N ALA A 150 -8.40 1.25 -7.57
CA ALA A 150 -8.71 2.44 -8.37
C ALA A 150 -9.63 3.41 -7.61
N LEU A 151 -10.68 2.91 -6.96
CA LEU A 151 -11.60 3.72 -6.15
C LEU A 151 -10.90 4.36 -4.95
N ALA A 152 -10.08 3.60 -4.22
CA ALA A 152 -9.32 4.11 -3.10
C ALA A 152 -8.34 5.20 -3.54
N LYS A 153 -7.63 5.00 -4.64
CA LYS A 153 -6.73 5.99 -5.23
C LYS A 153 -7.48 7.26 -5.63
N LYS A 154 -8.65 7.13 -6.27
CA LYS A 154 -9.49 8.27 -6.64
C LYS A 154 -9.96 9.05 -5.42
N GLY A 155 -10.28 8.35 -4.33
CA GLY A 155 -10.70 8.90 -3.05
C GLY A 155 -9.56 9.35 -2.14
N ASN A 156 -8.33 9.43 -2.63
CA ASN A 156 -7.14 9.80 -1.84
C ASN A 156 -7.00 8.97 -0.56
N GLY A 157 -7.22 7.68 -0.66
CA GLY A 157 -7.05 6.73 0.41
C GLY A 157 -6.23 5.53 -0.04
N ASN A 158 -6.24 4.49 0.77
CA ASN A 158 -5.47 3.29 0.56
C ASN A 158 -6.37 2.09 0.27
N PHE A 159 -5.85 1.16 -0.51
CA PHE A 159 -6.38 -0.18 -0.63
C PHE A 159 -5.51 -1.13 0.19
N ALA A 160 -6.14 -2.02 0.94
CA ALA A 160 -5.46 -3.13 1.60
C ALA A 160 -6.31 -4.39 1.48
N TYR A 161 -5.64 -5.52 1.29
CA TYR A 161 -6.27 -6.82 1.29
C TYR A 161 -6.01 -7.51 2.64
N LEU A 162 -7.08 -7.92 3.31
CA LEU A 162 -7.03 -8.57 4.61
C LEU A 162 -7.28 -10.08 4.42
N ASP A 163 -6.25 -10.87 4.50
CA ASP A 163 -6.34 -12.33 4.42
C ASP A 163 -6.49 -12.99 5.79
N ASN A 164 -6.01 -12.31 6.84
CA ASN A 164 -6.07 -12.77 8.22
C ASN A 164 -6.04 -11.60 9.21
N ILE A 165 -6.24 -11.92 10.49
CA ILE A 165 -6.29 -10.92 11.57
C ILE A 165 -4.95 -10.20 11.81
N LYS A 166 -3.81 -10.83 11.51
CA LYS A 166 -2.49 -10.19 11.66
C LYS A 166 -2.29 -9.11 10.61
N GLU A 167 -2.74 -9.35 9.38
CA GLU A 167 -2.71 -8.32 8.34
C GLU A 167 -3.69 -7.18 8.68
N ALA A 168 -4.87 -7.50 9.21
CA ALA A 168 -5.80 -6.49 9.70
C ALA A 168 -5.19 -5.63 10.83
N GLU A 169 -4.48 -6.24 11.77
CA GLU A 169 -3.77 -5.52 12.84
C GLU A 169 -2.68 -4.61 12.27
N LYS A 170 -1.88 -5.12 11.33
CA LYS A 170 -0.86 -4.32 10.66
C LYS A 170 -1.49 -3.10 9.96
N VAL A 171 -2.50 -3.32 9.13
CA VAL A 171 -3.14 -2.26 8.32
C VAL A 171 -3.89 -1.26 9.19
N LEU A 172 -4.72 -1.73 10.13
CA LEU A 172 -5.67 -0.89 10.88
C LEU A 172 -5.14 -0.40 12.24
N VAL A 173 -4.00 -0.91 12.70
CA VAL A 173 -3.38 -0.47 13.97
C VAL A 173 -2.02 0.14 13.71
N GLN A 174 -1.11 -0.58 13.04
CA GLN A 174 0.27 -0.13 12.90
C GLN A 174 0.44 0.90 11.76
N GLU A 175 -0.28 0.71 10.65
CA GLU A 175 -0.17 1.57 9.46
C GLU A 175 -1.27 2.64 9.40
N PHE A 176 -2.35 2.46 10.14
CA PHE A 176 -3.51 3.35 10.14
C PHE A 176 -3.14 4.80 10.46
N THR A 177 -2.34 5.03 11.49
CA THR A 177 -1.84 6.36 11.83
C THR A 177 -0.94 6.94 10.74
N LYS A 178 -0.19 6.10 10.04
CA LYS A 178 0.71 6.50 8.94
C LYS A 178 -0.06 6.97 7.71
N THR A 179 -1.23 6.40 7.48
CA THR A 179 -2.09 6.73 6.34
C THR A 179 -3.14 7.79 6.66
N MET A 180 -3.34 8.08 7.96
CA MET A 180 -4.39 8.98 8.43
C MET A 180 -3.99 10.43 8.52
N PHE A 181 -2.73 10.72 8.80
CA PHE A 181 -2.25 12.08 8.99
C PHE A 181 -1.20 12.39 7.93
N THR A 182 -1.64 13.03 6.85
CA THR A 182 -0.74 13.57 5.83
C THR A 182 0.12 14.67 6.46
N VAL A 183 1.43 14.44 6.52
CA VAL A 183 2.41 15.41 7.03
C VAL A 183 3.11 16.15 5.90
N ALA A 184 3.04 15.63 4.68
CA ALA A 184 3.53 16.27 3.48
C ALA A 184 2.70 15.88 2.26
N LYS A 185 2.42 16.86 1.41
CA LYS A 185 1.68 16.71 0.14
C LYS A 185 2.65 16.89 -1.02
N ASP A 186 2.28 16.38 -2.19
CA ASP A 186 3.05 16.51 -3.45
C ASP A 186 4.53 16.14 -3.28
N ALA A 187 4.81 15.15 -2.42
CA ALA A 187 6.17 14.74 -2.14
C ALA A 187 6.74 13.89 -3.27
N TYR A 188 7.93 14.25 -3.72
CA TYR A 188 8.70 13.46 -4.69
C TYR A 188 10.19 13.59 -4.44
N VAL A 189 10.93 12.60 -4.91
CA VAL A 189 12.39 12.56 -4.82
C VAL A 189 12.96 12.61 -6.23
N SER A 190 13.92 13.51 -6.43
CA SER A 190 14.76 13.57 -7.64
C SER A 190 16.18 13.18 -7.29
N ILE A 191 16.79 12.33 -8.11
CA ILE A 191 18.20 11.98 -7.98
C ILE A 191 18.96 12.34 -9.24
N ASN A 192 20.13 12.95 -9.07
CA ASN A 192 21.05 13.29 -10.14
C ASN A 192 22.41 12.64 -9.88
N PHE A 193 22.78 11.65 -10.68
CA PHE A 193 24.07 10.98 -10.58
C PHE A 193 25.16 11.73 -11.35
N ASN A 194 26.34 11.82 -10.76
CA ASN A 194 27.50 12.45 -11.39
C ASN A 194 28.05 11.55 -12.51
N LYS A 195 28.00 12.04 -13.74
CA LYS A 195 28.48 11.35 -14.94
C LYS A 195 29.98 11.04 -14.93
N ASN A 196 30.76 11.69 -14.07
CA ASN A 196 32.19 11.37 -13.90
C ASN A 196 32.42 10.16 -12.98
N CYS A 197 31.37 9.67 -12.32
CA CYS A 197 31.43 8.52 -11.42
C CYS A 197 30.59 7.36 -11.92
N ILE A 198 29.40 7.67 -12.44
CA ILE A 198 28.34 6.73 -12.79
C ILE A 198 28.15 6.74 -14.30
N ASP A 199 28.32 5.57 -14.91
CA ASP A 199 28.12 5.33 -16.34
C ASP A 199 26.62 5.20 -16.67
N ASN A 200 25.93 4.38 -15.89
CA ASN A 200 24.52 4.09 -16.13
C ASN A 200 23.78 3.84 -14.82
N TYR A 201 22.49 4.09 -14.82
CA TYR A 201 21.61 3.81 -13.68
C TYR A 201 20.22 3.38 -14.12
N ARG A 202 19.54 2.65 -13.25
CA ARG A 202 18.19 2.16 -13.48
C ARG A 202 17.40 2.18 -12.17
N LEU A 203 16.21 2.77 -12.20
CA LEU A 203 15.24 2.67 -11.12
C LEU A 203 14.64 1.26 -11.13
N ILE A 204 14.64 0.57 -9.98
CA ILE A 204 14.03 -0.76 -9.83
C ILE A 204 12.59 -0.60 -9.36
N GLY A 205 11.67 -1.29 -9.99
CA GLY A 205 10.23 -1.08 -9.83
C GLY A 205 9.75 0.11 -10.67
N TYR A 206 8.55 0.57 -10.42
CA TYR A 206 7.94 1.70 -11.13
C TYR A 206 7.84 1.53 -12.66
N ASP A 207 7.92 0.31 -13.17
CA ASP A 207 7.87 0.04 -14.61
C ASP A 207 6.58 0.56 -15.26
N ASN A 208 5.49 0.61 -14.50
CA ASN A 208 4.19 1.14 -14.94
C ASN A 208 4.15 2.67 -15.06
N LYS A 209 5.19 3.38 -14.61
CA LYS A 209 5.26 4.85 -14.64
C LYS A 209 6.34 5.38 -15.58
N LYS A 210 7.03 4.50 -16.33
CA LYS A 210 8.12 4.92 -17.24
C LYS A 210 7.69 5.96 -18.25
N ASP A 211 6.54 5.75 -18.87
CA ASP A 211 6.04 6.66 -19.89
C ASP A 211 5.61 8.01 -19.29
N ALA A 212 5.01 7.99 -18.08
CA ALA A 212 4.65 9.20 -17.35
C ALA A 212 5.89 9.97 -16.84
N LEU A 213 6.99 9.26 -16.52
CA LEU A 213 8.26 9.88 -16.08
C LEU A 213 9.09 10.39 -17.26
N ALA A 214 8.90 9.84 -18.46
CA ALA A 214 9.62 10.24 -19.68
C ALA A 214 8.99 11.46 -20.37
N ASP A 215 7.71 11.75 -20.12
CA ASP A 215 7.01 12.89 -20.72
C ASP A 215 7.23 14.16 -19.88
N SER A 216 8.07 15.06 -20.37
CA SER A 216 8.38 16.35 -19.76
C SER A 216 7.17 17.30 -19.66
N HIS A 217 6.05 17.00 -20.31
CA HIS A 217 4.81 17.79 -20.27
C HIS A 217 3.82 17.30 -19.20
N ASN A 218 4.04 16.11 -18.63
CA ASN A 218 3.23 15.62 -17.53
C ASN A 218 3.63 16.31 -16.23
N ILE A 219 2.70 17.05 -15.64
CA ILE A 219 2.81 17.50 -14.25
C ILE A 219 2.74 16.24 -13.39
N LEU A 220 3.90 15.77 -12.92
CA LEU A 220 3.98 14.67 -11.97
C LEU A 220 3.38 15.15 -10.64
N GLU A 221 2.16 14.72 -10.36
CA GLU A 221 1.62 14.87 -9.00
C GLU A 221 2.47 14.04 -8.04
N GLY A 222 3.04 14.69 -7.03
CA GLY A 222 3.75 14.03 -5.95
C GLY A 222 2.81 13.17 -5.11
N GLY A 223 3.37 12.28 -4.30
CA GLY A 223 2.61 11.47 -3.37
C GLY A 223 2.30 12.20 -2.06
N GLU A 224 1.26 11.77 -1.36
CA GLU A 224 1.06 12.18 0.02
C GLU A 224 1.89 11.31 0.98
N VAL A 225 2.52 11.94 1.95
CA VAL A 225 3.31 11.27 2.98
C VAL A 225 2.57 11.36 4.31
N GLY A 226 2.22 10.23 4.86
CA GLY A 226 1.58 10.14 6.18
C GLY A 226 2.58 10.14 7.32
N SER A 227 2.11 10.46 8.51
CA SER A 227 2.91 10.47 9.74
C SER A 227 3.55 9.09 10.01
N GLY A 228 4.87 9.05 10.13
CA GLY A 228 5.61 7.80 10.34
C GLY A 228 5.74 6.91 9.10
N HIS A 229 5.27 7.36 7.93
CA HIS A 229 5.48 6.65 6.67
C HIS A 229 6.95 6.72 6.23
N SER A 230 7.46 5.62 5.72
CA SER A 230 8.78 5.56 5.10
C SER A 230 8.70 4.83 3.76
N ASN A 231 9.50 5.26 2.81
CA ASN A 231 9.60 4.64 1.50
C ASN A 231 11.07 4.39 1.15
N ILE A 232 11.34 3.29 0.49
CA ILE A 232 12.69 2.95 0.00
C ILE A 232 12.63 2.88 -1.52
N THR A 233 13.47 3.68 -2.15
CA THR A 233 13.64 3.66 -3.61
C THR A 233 15.01 3.05 -3.92
N VAL A 234 15.02 2.05 -4.79
CA VAL A 234 16.22 1.29 -5.12
C VAL A 234 16.65 1.58 -6.56
N PHE A 235 17.90 1.97 -6.73
CA PHE A 235 18.54 2.14 -8.03
C PHE A 235 19.65 1.11 -8.21
N GLU A 236 19.70 0.52 -9.38
CA GLU A 236 20.88 -0.19 -9.86
C GLU A 236 21.79 0.80 -10.59
N ILE A 237 23.05 0.85 -10.24
CA ILE A 237 24.02 1.78 -10.84
C ILE A 237 25.25 1.01 -11.36
N SER A 238 25.78 1.47 -12.48
CA SER A 238 27.07 0.99 -13.03
C SER A 238 28.11 2.10 -12.88
N LYS A 239 29.25 1.74 -12.28
CA LYS A 239 30.38 2.67 -12.15
C LYS A 239 31.18 2.75 -13.46
N LEU A 240 31.78 3.91 -13.74
CA LEU A 240 32.79 4.01 -14.77
C LEU A 240 34.00 3.10 -14.48
N ASN A 241 34.73 2.66 -15.51
CA ASN A 241 35.94 1.86 -15.35
C ASN A 241 37.04 2.55 -14.51
N LYS A 242 37.09 3.87 -14.57
CA LYS A 242 37.99 4.72 -13.76
C LYS A 242 37.15 5.87 -13.14
N PRO A 243 36.36 5.59 -12.11
CA PRO A 243 35.52 6.61 -11.51
C PRO A 243 36.37 7.59 -10.69
N ASN A 244 36.09 8.88 -10.86
CA ASN A 244 36.68 9.90 -9.99
C ASN A 244 35.80 10.09 -8.76
N PHE A 245 36.06 9.35 -7.70
CA PHE A 245 35.35 9.45 -6.42
C PHE A 245 35.82 10.59 -5.49
N ASP A 246 36.78 11.40 -5.90
CA ASP A 246 37.16 12.59 -5.15
C ASP A 246 36.09 13.69 -5.26
N SER A 247 35.16 13.51 -6.17
CA SER A 247 34.00 14.35 -6.38
C SER A 247 32.70 13.75 -5.83
N LEU A 248 31.67 14.56 -5.75
CA LEU A 248 30.30 14.18 -5.45
C LEU A 248 29.84 13.06 -6.39
N VAL A 249 29.29 11.99 -5.85
CA VAL A 249 28.78 10.83 -6.61
C VAL A 249 27.37 11.10 -7.15
N GLY A 250 26.60 11.88 -6.42
CA GLY A 250 25.27 12.29 -6.82
C GLY A 250 24.60 13.20 -5.81
N GLU A 251 23.48 13.76 -6.20
CA GLU A 251 22.63 14.62 -5.37
C GLU A 251 21.21 14.06 -5.34
N VAL A 252 20.61 14.05 -4.15
CA VAL A 252 19.19 13.72 -3.94
C VAL A 252 18.48 14.99 -3.50
N LYS A 253 17.35 15.30 -4.15
CA LYS A 253 16.47 16.40 -3.78
C LYS A 253 15.13 15.84 -3.37
N LEU A 254 14.70 16.13 -2.17
CA LEU A 254 13.36 15.83 -1.67
C LEU A 254 12.51 17.10 -1.74
N PHE A 255 11.42 17.04 -2.46
CA PHE A 255 10.42 18.10 -2.59
C PHE A 255 9.15 17.68 -1.88
N TYR A 256 8.52 18.59 -1.13
CA TYR A 256 7.21 18.37 -0.55
C TYR A 256 6.54 19.68 -0.13
N LYS A 257 5.21 19.67 -0.02
CA LYS A 257 4.43 20.76 0.54
C LYS A 257 3.97 20.39 1.96
N VAL A 258 4.17 21.30 2.90
CA VAL A 258 3.63 21.18 4.27
C VAL A 258 2.18 21.62 4.29
N ASP A 259 1.87 22.67 3.55
CA ASP A 259 0.54 23.20 3.27
C ASP A 259 0.49 23.76 1.84
N ASP A 260 -0.64 24.26 1.42
CA ASP A 260 -0.85 24.71 0.03
C ASP A 260 0.04 25.89 -0.38
N ASN A 261 0.64 26.59 0.59
CA ASN A 261 1.47 27.78 0.38
C ASN A 261 2.96 27.59 0.72
N ARG A 262 3.34 26.45 1.31
CA ARG A 262 4.72 26.23 1.80
C ARG A 262 5.34 24.99 1.19
N GLU A 263 6.18 25.22 0.19
CA GLU A 263 7.04 24.21 -0.41
C GLU A 263 8.38 24.13 0.33
N VAL A 264 8.87 22.91 0.52
CA VAL A 264 10.16 22.61 1.14
C VAL A 264 11.00 21.79 0.18
N ILE A 265 12.24 22.20 0.01
CA ILE A 265 13.25 21.47 -0.77
C ILE A 265 14.41 21.13 0.17
N GLN A 266 14.70 19.84 0.28
CA GLN A 266 15.86 19.35 1.02
C GLN A 266 16.85 18.69 0.05
N ASN A 267 18.13 19.04 0.18
CA ASN A 267 19.19 18.51 -0.66
C ASN A 267 20.13 17.63 0.16
N TYR A 268 20.49 16.48 -0.39
CA TYR A 268 21.40 15.51 0.20
C TYR A 268 22.47 15.15 -0.82
N SER A 269 23.72 15.16 -0.39
CA SER A 269 24.87 14.79 -1.23
C SER A 269 25.24 13.32 -1.01
N ILE A 270 25.47 12.61 -2.09
CA ILE A 270 26.04 11.26 -2.08
C ILE A 270 27.52 11.35 -2.35
N ASN A 271 28.33 11.05 -1.34
CA ASN A 271 29.78 11.09 -1.40
C ASN A 271 30.37 9.67 -1.42
N LYS A 272 31.65 9.56 -1.68
CA LYS A 272 32.41 8.30 -1.65
C LYS A 272 32.16 7.48 -0.36
N ASN A 273 32.08 8.15 0.79
CA ASN A 273 31.90 7.50 2.08
C ASN A 273 30.50 6.84 2.24
N ASN A 274 29.55 7.21 1.37
CA ASN A 274 28.22 6.56 1.32
C ASN A 274 28.23 5.27 0.50
N ILE A 275 29.34 4.98 -0.21
CA ILE A 275 29.52 3.75 -0.97
C ILE A 275 30.22 2.72 -0.05
N ILE A 276 29.48 1.77 0.41
CA ILE A 276 29.95 0.71 1.32
C ILE A 276 29.75 -0.66 0.69
N GLY A 277 30.59 -1.61 1.09
CA GLY A 277 30.42 -3.02 0.70
C GLY A 277 29.15 -3.61 1.30
N ILE A 278 28.55 -4.58 0.61
CA ILE A 278 27.30 -5.22 1.05
C ILE A 278 27.43 -5.85 2.43
N ASP A 279 28.59 -6.40 2.75
CA ASP A 279 28.85 -7.04 4.07
C ASP A 279 28.80 -6.04 5.21
N SER A 280 29.24 -4.80 4.97
CA SER A 280 29.23 -3.69 5.93
C SER A 280 27.90 -2.93 5.96
N ALA A 281 26.99 -3.21 5.02
CA ALA A 281 25.71 -2.52 4.96
C ALA A 281 24.78 -2.93 6.11
N ASN A 282 23.93 -1.98 6.56
CA ASN A 282 22.90 -2.28 7.55
C ASN A 282 21.94 -3.37 7.03
N GLN A 283 21.44 -4.22 7.93
CA GLN A 283 20.51 -5.32 7.61
C GLN A 283 19.29 -4.84 6.82
N LYS A 284 18.73 -3.68 7.15
CA LYS A 284 17.57 -3.11 6.43
C LYS A 284 17.87 -2.81 4.96
N TYR A 285 19.06 -2.34 4.64
CA TYR A 285 19.48 -2.10 3.25
C TYR A 285 19.74 -3.40 2.51
N LYS A 286 20.35 -4.41 3.19
CA LYS A 286 20.49 -5.74 2.62
C LYS A 286 19.14 -6.36 2.29
N LEU A 287 18.18 -6.27 3.21
CA LEU A 287 16.81 -6.75 3.01
C LEU A 287 16.11 -6.04 1.84
N ALA A 288 16.21 -4.71 1.75
CA ALA A 288 15.65 -3.94 0.64
C ALA A 288 16.25 -4.37 -0.71
N ALA A 289 17.56 -4.58 -0.77
CA ALA A 289 18.23 -5.11 -1.97
C ALA A 289 17.72 -6.51 -2.32
N CYS A 290 17.55 -7.40 -1.33
CA CYS A 290 17.01 -8.75 -1.55
C CYS A 290 15.57 -8.72 -2.09
N ILE A 291 14.72 -7.84 -1.58
CA ILE A 291 13.33 -7.69 -2.05
C ILE A 291 13.31 -7.22 -3.51
N ALA A 292 14.11 -6.21 -3.85
CA ALA A 292 14.25 -5.71 -5.22
C ALA A 292 14.81 -6.79 -6.18
N TRP A 293 15.76 -7.55 -5.71
CA TRP A 293 16.38 -8.66 -6.48
C TRP A 293 15.39 -9.79 -6.69
N PHE A 294 14.65 -10.19 -5.65
CA PHE A 294 13.59 -11.20 -5.75
C PHE A 294 12.54 -10.83 -6.79
N GLY A 295 12.01 -9.61 -6.74
CA GLY A 295 11.06 -9.11 -7.74
C GLY A 295 11.62 -9.12 -9.16
N SER A 296 12.92 -8.81 -9.32
CA SER A 296 13.60 -8.86 -10.61
C SER A 296 13.79 -10.30 -11.14
N LEU A 297 14.06 -11.27 -10.26
CA LEU A 297 14.13 -12.69 -10.62
C LEU A 297 12.77 -13.23 -11.04
N LEU A 298 11.72 -12.94 -10.28
CA LEU A 298 10.35 -13.37 -10.62
C LEU A 298 9.88 -12.84 -11.98
N LYS A 299 10.21 -11.58 -12.29
CA LYS A 299 9.94 -10.98 -13.60
C LYS A 299 10.85 -11.49 -14.74
N SER A 300 11.79 -12.39 -14.45
CA SER A 300 12.80 -12.83 -15.41
C SER A 300 13.53 -11.66 -16.09
N SER A 301 13.89 -10.65 -15.31
CA SER A 301 14.52 -9.42 -15.80
C SER A 301 15.78 -9.71 -16.60
N LYS A 302 15.97 -9.00 -17.70
CA LYS A 302 17.21 -9.11 -18.51
C LYS A 302 18.47 -8.76 -17.71
N HIS A 303 18.35 -8.05 -16.61
CA HIS A 303 19.44 -7.62 -15.74
C HIS A 303 19.82 -8.66 -14.68
N THR A 304 19.02 -9.72 -14.48
CA THR A 304 19.29 -10.80 -13.53
C THR A 304 19.72 -12.12 -14.20
N LYS A 305 20.14 -12.07 -15.48
CA LYS A 305 20.51 -13.28 -16.24
C LYS A 305 21.67 -14.09 -15.65
N SER A 306 22.58 -13.44 -14.93
CA SER A 306 23.73 -14.05 -14.26
C SER A 306 23.49 -14.34 -12.77
N SER A 307 22.30 -14.07 -12.26
CA SER A 307 21.93 -14.24 -10.85
C SER A 307 20.99 -15.42 -10.67
N SER A 308 21.04 -16.07 -9.52
CA SER A 308 20.19 -17.20 -9.16
C SER A 308 19.39 -16.91 -7.87
N PHE A 309 18.37 -17.74 -7.61
CA PHE A 309 17.72 -17.74 -6.31
C PHE A 309 18.64 -18.22 -5.20
N GLU A 310 19.65 -19.07 -5.52
CA GLU A 310 20.65 -19.54 -4.57
C GLU A 310 21.52 -18.38 -4.06
N ASP A 311 22.00 -17.50 -4.97
CA ASP A 311 22.76 -16.30 -4.60
C ASP A 311 21.93 -15.35 -3.73
N LEU A 312 20.64 -15.17 -4.08
CA LEU A 312 19.70 -14.35 -3.30
C LEU A 312 19.49 -14.94 -1.90
N LEU A 313 19.28 -16.26 -1.77
CA LEU A 313 19.07 -16.94 -0.50
C LEU A 313 20.29 -16.81 0.42
N LEU A 314 21.49 -16.86 -0.12
CA LEU A 314 22.73 -16.68 0.64
C LEU A 314 22.77 -15.28 1.31
N LEU A 315 22.45 -14.23 0.55
CA LEU A 315 22.41 -12.87 1.09
C LEU A 315 21.23 -12.68 2.06
N LEU A 316 20.02 -13.14 1.69
CA LEU A 316 18.81 -12.96 2.45
C LEU A 316 18.88 -13.63 3.83
N THR A 317 19.42 -14.86 3.91
CA THR A 317 19.55 -15.59 5.18
C THR A 317 20.39 -14.80 6.21
N ASN A 318 21.36 -14.00 5.74
CA ASN A 318 22.21 -13.17 6.57
C ASN A 318 21.62 -11.75 6.81
N ALA A 319 20.58 -11.38 6.06
CA ALA A 319 19.98 -10.05 6.10
C ALA A 319 18.72 -9.98 6.98
N ILE A 320 18.02 -11.10 7.21
CA ILE A 320 16.77 -11.13 7.97
C ILE A 320 16.99 -11.02 9.48
N ASN A 321 16.04 -10.38 10.14
CA ASN A 321 15.86 -10.49 11.58
C ASN A 321 14.95 -11.70 11.88
N LYS A 322 15.51 -12.72 12.55
CA LYS A 322 14.79 -13.96 12.87
C LYS A 322 13.62 -13.76 13.86
N ASP A 323 13.61 -12.67 14.60
CA ASP A 323 12.53 -12.32 15.50
C ASP A 323 11.38 -11.58 14.80
N ASN A 324 11.59 -11.17 13.54
CA ASN A 324 10.58 -10.52 12.72
C ASN A 324 9.86 -11.56 11.85
N TYR A 325 8.61 -11.84 12.20
CA TYR A 325 7.78 -12.83 11.50
C TYR A 325 7.70 -12.58 9.99
N ALA A 326 7.49 -11.33 9.54
CA ALA A 326 7.36 -11.00 8.13
C ALA A 326 8.66 -11.25 7.33
N GLU A 327 9.82 -11.01 7.95
CA GLU A 327 11.12 -11.28 7.30
C GLU A 327 11.40 -12.78 7.19
N VAL A 328 11.01 -13.55 8.21
CA VAL A 328 11.10 -15.02 8.18
C VAL A 328 10.15 -15.59 7.15
N GLU A 329 8.91 -15.11 7.06
CA GLU A 329 7.95 -15.53 6.05
C GLU A 329 8.44 -15.21 4.63
N PHE A 330 9.03 -14.02 4.43
CA PHE A 330 9.64 -13.66 3.15
C PHE A 330 10.75 -14.64 2.75
N LEU A 331 11.62 -15.05 3.68
CA LEU A 331 12.63 -16.08 3.40
C LEU A 331 11.99 -17.39 2.93
N GLU A 332 10.91 -17.84 3.56
CA GLU A 332 10.21 -19.06 3.16
C GLU A 332 9.55 -18.93 1.77
N ILE A 333 9.02 -17.73 1.45
CA ILE A 333 8.52 -17.45 0.09
C ILE A 333 9.61 -17.55 -0.95
N VAL A 334 10.79 -16.98 -0.67
CA VAL A 334 11.95 -17.05 -1.60
C VAL A 334 12.42 -18.50 -1.77
N LYS A 335 12.47 -19.32 -0.71
CA LYS A 335 12.79 -20.76 -0.79
C LYS A 335 11.79 -21.52 -1.67
N LYS A 336 10.49 -21.27 -1.50
CA LYS A 336 9.44 -21.87 -2.34
C LYS A 336 9.60 -21.48 -3.80
N ALA A 337 9.87 -20.20 -4.07
CA ALA A 337 10.11 -19.71 -5.42
C ALA A 337 11.34 -20.36 -6.05
N ALA A 338 12.45 -20.50 -5.32
CA ALA A 338 13.65 -21.20 -5.78
C ALA A 338 13.32 -22.62 -6.24
N ASN A 339 12.57 -23.38 -5.46
CA ASN A 339 12.15 -24.73 -5.79
C ASN A 339 11.27 -24.81 -7.05
N ILE A 340 10.45 -23.79 -7.31
CA ILE A 340 9.56 -23.73 -8.48
C ILE A 340 10.32 -23.34 -9.75
N TYR A 341 11.17 -22.33 -9.67
CA TYR A 341 11.78 -21.71 -10.86
C TYR A 341 13.14 -22.32 -11.25
N GLU A 342 13.96 -22.77 -10.31
CA GLU A 342 15.27 -23.37 -10.61
C GLU A 342 15.23 -24.77 -11.26
N PRO A 343 14.30 -25.69 -10.95
CA PRO A 343 14.22 -26.96 -11.66
C PRO A 343 14.01 -26.79 -13.17
N LEU A 344 13.35 -25.70 -13.59
CA LEU A 344 13.10 -25.39 -15.00
C LEU A 344 14.36 -24.88 -15.72
N THR A 345 15.24 -24.16 -15.02
CA THR A 345 16.50 -23.65 -15.61
C THR A 345 17.55 -24.77 -15.78
N ASN A 346 17.61 -25.68 -14.85
CA ASN A 346 18.53 -26.86 -14.94
C ASN A 346 18.13 -27.84 -16.04
N LYS A 347 16.82 -28.02 -16.31
CA LYS A 347 16.33 -28.83 -17.43
C LYS A 347 16.67 -28.20 -18.80
N LYS A 348 16.62 -26.86 -18.92
CA LYS A 348 16.99 -26.15 -20.16
C LYS A 348 18.52 -26.17 -20.40
N LYS A 349 19.34 -26.09 -19.36
CA LYS A 349 20.81 -26.20 -19.50
C LYS A 349 21.26 -27.63 -19.87
N LYS A 350 20.61 -28.67 -19.34
CA LYS A 350 20.88 -30.06 -19.74
C LYS A 350 20.47 -30.37 -21.19
N LYS A 351 19.38 -29.77 -21.71
CA LYS A 351 19.00 -29.92 -23.13
C LYS A 351 19.94 -29.20 -24.11
N LYS A 352 20.65 -28.17 -23.70
CA LYS A 352 21.63 -27.44 -24.53
C LYS A 352 23.04 -28.06 -24.50
N ARG A 353 23.33 -28.99 -23.59
CA ARG A 353 24.61 -29.71 -23.49
C ARG A 353 24.57 -31.16 -24.04
N GLY A 354 23.45 -31.57 -24.61
CA GLY A 354 23.21 -32.90 -25.16
C GLY A 354 22.93 -32.88 -26.67
N ILE A 355 23.68 -32.05 -27.42
CA ILE A 355 23.84 -32.14 -28.88
C ILE A 355 25.34 -32.02 -29.16
#